data_00d92292581b31f8abfdece3eaa972ef
#
_entry.id   00d92292581b31f8abfdece3eaa972ef
#
_cell.length_a   1.000
_cell.length_b   1.000
_cell.length_c   1.000
_cell.angle_alpha   90.00
_cell.angle_beta   90.00
_cell.angle_gamma   90.00
#
_symmetry.space_group_name_H-M   'P 1'
#
loop_
_entity.id
_entity.type
_entity.pdbx_description
1 polymer ?
#
loop_
_entity_poly.entity_id
_entity_poly.type
_entity_poly.pdbx_seq_one_letter_code
_entity_poly.pdbx_strand_id
1 'polypeptide(L)'
;MSVFDRVPVPTPFQVGPVNAYLAGRTVVDPGPDSEEAWETLEAALAERDFAPEDVEQVLVTHPHPDHFGLASRLREAGASVVASQQATPILQDFPGRLDYEREFFHEFFVRCGMADSTAGTVTDLPQVFVHYAPSVEVDHAVAAGDTVTVDGFTLTVDDLVGHATGEILFSFEADGRRQALVGDNVLADISPNPFLQPPDEAGGERPRILPAYNDSLATLREAGFDRFLTGHREPVETPAERIDAILDEHAERTERVADLVAEPTTPVDVMEALFGDLPATEQYMGMSEAVGHLDVLDAAGRARVREVDGELTYERVD
;
A
#
# COMPACT_ATOMS: atom_id res chain seq x y z
N MET A 1 -6.19 28.20 4.61
CA MET A 1 -7.01 27.11 5.21
C MET A 1 -6.63 25.82 4.51
N SER A 2 -6.59 24.70 5.20
CA SER A 2 -6.35 23.40 4.53
C SER A 2 -7.47 23.15 3.51
N VAL A 3 -7.11 22.65 2.31
CA VAL A 3 -8.11 22.20 1.32
C VAL A 3 -8.80 20.94 1.82
N PHE A 4 -8.02 20.06 2.43
CA PHE A 4 -8.46 18.78 2.95
C PHE A 4 -8.46 18.78 4.48
N ASP A 5 -9.57 18.43 5.08
CA ASP A 5 -9.71 18.22 6.50
C ASP A 5 -9.48 16.74 6.82
N ARG A 6 -8.50 16.45 7.68
CA ARG A 6 -8.16 15.10 8.11
C ARG A 6 -9.13 14.59 9.16
N VAL A 7 -9.66 13.39 8.94
CA VAL A 7 -10.52 12.66 9.89
C VAL A 7 -9.87 11.31 10.17
N PRO A 8 -9.28 11.11 11.35
CA PRO A 8 -8.76 9.80 11.75
C PRO A 8 -9.92 8.81 11.97
N VAL A 9 -10.07 7.85 11.07
CA VAL A 9 -11.12 6.82 11.11
C VAL A 9 -10.55 5.55 11.75
N PRO A 10 -11.20 4.95 12.75
CA PRO A 10 -10.73 3.74 13.41
C PRO A 10 -10.58 2.56 12.44
N THR A 11 -9.51 1.77 12.61
CA THR A 11 -9.28 0.53 11.87
C THR A 11 -8.97 -0.63 12.80
N PRO A 12 -9.22 -1.89 12.40
CA PRO A 12 -8.83 -3.06 13.15
C PRO A 12 -7.33 -3.40 12.97
N PHE A 13 -6.61 -2.64 12.13
CA PHE A 13 -5.23 -2.93 11.74
C PHE A 13 -4.22 -2.30 12.71
N GLN A 14 -3.06 -2.95 12.85
CA GLN A 14 -2.01 -2.53 13.79
C GLN A 14 -1.38 -1.17 13.43
N VAL A 15 -1.45 -0.75 12.18
CA VAL A 15 -0.96 0.55 11.71
C VAL A 15 -1.66 1.72 12.40
N GLY A 16 -2.89 1.49 12.90
CA GLY A 16 -3.71 2.47 13.59
C GLY A 16 -4.77 3.12 12.69
N PRO A 17 -5.38 4.23 13.12
CA PRO A 17 -6.43 4.89 12.36
C PRO A 17 -5.98 5.28 10.95
N VAL A 18 -6.84 5.09 9.96
CA VAL A 18 -6.65 5.65 8.62
C VAL A 18 -7.08 7.11 8.60
N ASN A 19 -6.40 7.93 7.84
CA ASN A 19 -6.75 9.31 7.63
C ASN A 19 -7.69 9.42 6.42
N ALA A 20 -8.99 9.50 6.66
CA ALA A 20 -9.89 10.00 5.64
C ALA A 20 -9.70 11.50 5.47
N TYR A 21 -9.83 12.00 4.23
CA TYR A 21 -9.73 13.43 3.96
C TYR A 21 -11.03 13.94 3.32
N LEU A 22 -11.57 15.03 3.90
CA LEU A 22 -12.78 15.66 3.44
C LEU A 22 -12.47 16.99 2.75
N ALA A 23 -12.99 17.20 1.54
CA ALA A 23 -12.93 18.48 0.85
C ALA A 23 -14.23 18.73 0.07
N GLY A 24 -15.01 19.74 0.48
CA GLY A 24 -16.36 19.95 -0.06
C GLY A 24 -17.21 18.67 0.08
N ARG A 25 -17.65 18.11 -1.06
CA ARG A 25 -18.46 16.89 -1.15
C ARG A 25 -17.63 15.67 -1.59
N THR A 26 -16.33 15.71 -1.36
CA THR A 26 -15.40 14.62 -1.68
C THR A 26 -14.86 14.01 -0.41
N VAL A 27 -14.80 12.68 -0.39
CA VAL A 27 -14.10 11.88 0.63
C VAL A 27 -12.96 11.14 -0.03
N VAL A 28 -11.76 11.21 0.55
CA VAL A 28 -10.60 10.41 0.11
C VAL A 28 -10.34 9.36 1.17
N ASP A 29 -10.17 8.10 0.77
CA ASP A 29 -9.90 6.94 1.64
C ASP A 29 -10.83 6.88 2.85
N PRO A 30 -12.12 6.55 2.66
CA PRO A 30 -13.16 6.70 3.69
C PRO A 30 -13.01 5.80 4.91
N GLY A 31 -12.16 4.79 4.88
CA GLY A 31 -11.99 3.85 5.98
C GLY A 31 -12.52 2.44 5.69
N PRO A 32 -12.31 1.49 6.64
CA PRO A 32 -12.82 0.12 6.55
C PRO A 32 -14.33 0.08 6.75
N ASP A 33 -15.01 -0.91 6.16
CA ASP A 33 -16.43 -1.13 6.42
C ASP A 33 -16.66 -1.72 7.82
N SER A 34 -16.79 -0.83 8.79
CA SER A 34 -17.18 -1.14 10.17
C SER A 34 -18.14 -0.09 10.71
N GLU A 35 -18.95 -0.44 11.71
CA GLU A 35 -19.88 0.52 12.30
C GLU A 35 -19.13 1.69 12.98
N GLU A 36 -18.03 1.42 13.66
CA GLU A 36 -17.23 2.45 14.33
C GLU A 36 -16.62 3.44 13.33
N ALA A 37 -16.13 2.93 12.21
CA ALA A 37 -15.61 3.77 11.12
C ALA A 37 -16.72 4.59 10.46
N TRP A 38 -17.86 3.97 10.22
CA TRP A 38 -19.04 4.65 9.64
C TRP A 38 -19.55 5.76 10.53
N GLU A 39 -19.78 5.49 11.83
CA GLU A 39 -20.23 6.50 12.79
C GLU A 39 -19.22 7.67 12.89
N THR A 40 -17.92 7.39 12.81
CA THR A 40 -16.88 8.42 12.82
C THR A 40 -16.95 9.31 11.57
N LEU A 41 -17.14 8.71 10.39
CA LEU A 41 -17.24 9.45 9.14
C LEU A 41 -18.55 10.27 9.09
N GLU A 42 -19.70 9.69 9.48
CA GLU A 42 -20.97 10.40 9.58
C GLU A 42 -20.89 11.61 10.51
N ALA A 43 -20.28 11.46 11.68
CA ALA A 43 -20.08 12.56 12.62
C ALA A 43 -19.21 13.69 12.00
N ALA A 44 -18.16 13.34 11.28
CA ALA A 44 -17.30 14.31 10.61
C ALA A 44 -18.01 15.03 9.44
N LEU A 45 -18.87 14.35 8.71
CA LEU A 45 -19.74 14.95 7.69
C LEU A 45 -20.75 15.90 8.33
N ALA A 46 -21.41 15.48 9.43
CA ALA A 46 -22.40 16.28 10.12
C ALA A 46 -21.84 17.58 10.73
N GLU A 47 -20.57 17.60 11.17
CA GLU A 47 -19.85 18.82 11.58
C GLU A 47 -19.75 19.87 10.47
N ARG A 48 -19.94 19.47 9.22
CA ARG A 48 -19.91 20.29 8.00
C ARG A 48 -21.29 20.54 7.42
N ASP A 49 -22.36 20.20 8.15
CA ASP A 49 -23.74 20.23 7.68
C ASP A 49 -24.00 19.31 6.46
N PHE A 50 -23.25 18.21 6.31
CA PHE A 50 -23.45 17.19 5.29
C PHE A 50 -23.96 15.88 5.89
N ALA A 51 -24.74 15.14 5.09
CA ALA A 51 -25.06 13.74 5.30
C ALA A 51 -24.33 12.87 4.28
N PRO A 52 -24.25 11.54 4.45
CA PRO A 52 -23.64 10.65 3.46
C PRO A 52 -24.17 10.81 2.04
N GLU A 53 -25.45 11.12 1.90
CA GLU A 53 -26.12 11.37 0.60
C GLU A 53 -25.68 12.68 -0.08
N ASP A 54 -24.99 13.56 0.65
CA ASP A 54 -24.42 14.79 0.11
C ASP A 54 -23.02 14.58 -0.48
N VAL A 55 -22.39 13.42 -0.23
CA VAL A 55 -21.10 13.06 -0.81
C VAL A 55 -21.30 12.77 -2.30
N GLU A 56 -20.57 13.47 -3.15
CA GLU A 56 -20.64 13.34 -4.61
C GLU A 56 -19.61 12.36 -5.16
N GLN A 57 -18.42 12.26 -4.51
CA GLN A 57 -17.38 11.37 -4.97
C GLN A 57 -16.50 10.84 -3.83
N VAL A 58 -15.98 9.63 -4.03
CA VAL A 58 -14.98 8.97 -3.21
C VAL A 58 -13.73 8.78 -4.05
N LEU A 59 -12.58 9.26 -3.58
CA LEU A 59 -11.28 8.98 -4.20
C LEU A 59 -10.58 7.89 -3.40
N VAL A 60 -10.04 6.89 -4.07
CA VAL A 60 -9.28 5.80 -3.44
C VAL A 60 -7.83 5.87 -3.88
N THR A 61 -6.90 6.01 -2.93
CA THR A 61 -5.47 6.07 -3.24
C THR A 61 -4.90 4.70 -3.59
N HIS A 62 -5.37 3.64 -2.92
CA HIS A 62 -4.95 2.27 -3.17
C HIS A 62 -5.96 1.26 -2.61
N PRO A 63 -5.96 0.00 -3.08
CA PRO A 63 -7.01 -0.97 -2.77
C PRO A 63 -6.77 -1.78 -1.48
N HIS A 64 -6.29 -1.14 -0.39
CA HIS A 64 -6.25 -1.81 0.90
C HIS A 64 -7.58 -1.65 1.67
N PRO A 65 -7.98 -2.66 2.45
CA PRO A 65 -9.30 -2.72 3.10
C PRO A 65 -9.64 -1.52 3.97
N ASP A 66 -8.66 -0.96 4.65
CA ASP A 66 -8.83 0.19 5.53
C ASP A 66 -8.91 1.53 4.80
N HIS A 67 -8.67 1.56 3.49
CA HIS A 67 -8.80 2.77 2.68
C HIS A 67 -10.13 2.82 1.93
N PHE A 68 -10.59 1.70 1.35
CA PHE A 68 -11.75 1.74 0.47
C PHE A 68 -13.03 1.10 1.02
N GLY A 69 -13.00 0.44 2.17
CA GLY A 69 -14.12 -0.36 2.67
C GLY A 69 -15.46 0.36 2.70
N LEU A 70 -15.50 1.60 3.23
CA LEU A 70 -16.71 2.42 3.28
C LEU A 70 -17.12 3.02 1.92
N ALA A 71 -16.31 2.87 0.86
CA ALA A 71 -16.68 3.38 -0.46
C ALA A 71 -17.95 2.74 -1.00
N SER A 72 -18.25 1.48 -0.63
CA SER A 72 -19.50 0.80 -0.99
C SER A 72 -20.73 1.48 -0.37
N ARG A 73 -20.70 1.83 0.93
CA ARG A 73 -21.81 2.54 1.59
C ARG A 73 -22.03 3.94 1.03
N LEU A 74 -20.94 4.69 0.78
CA LEU A 74 -21.04 6.02 0.17
C LEU A 74 -21.55 5.94 -1.26
N ARG A 75 -21.16 4.93 -2.04
CA ARG A 75 -21.71 4.70 -3.38
C ARG A 75 -23.21 4.37 -3.34
N GLU A 76 -23.65 3.54 -2.40
CA GLU A 76 -25.07 3.27 -2.18
C GLU A 76 -25.86 4.54 -1.79
N ALA A 77 -25.20 5.48 -1.09
CA ALA A 77 -25.77 6.81 -0.78
C ALA A 77 -25.79 7.77 -1.98
N GLY A 78 -25.10 7.46 -3.08
CA GLY A 78 -25.14 8.22 -4.33
C GLY A 78 -23.81 8.76 -4.82
N ALA A 79 -22.71 8.56 -4.10
CA ALA A 79 -21.38 9.00 -4.51
C ALA A 79 -20.83 8.17 -5.69
N SER A 80 -20.02 8.80 -6.56
CA SER A 80 -19.22 8.09 -7.56
C SER A 80 -17.85 7.70 -7.00
N VAL A 81 -17.34 6.52 -7.37
CA VAL A 81 -16.03 6.02 -6.92
C VAL A 81 -14.99 6.24 -8.00
N VAL A 82 -13.87 6.84 -7.62
CA VAL A 82 -12.70 7.12 -8.46
C VAL A 82 -11.51 6.34 -7.91
N ALA A 83 -10.85 5.54 -8.75
CA ALA A 83 -9.66 4.78 -8.39
C ALA A 83 -8.75 4.62 -9.62
N SER A 84 -7.52 4.13 -9.43
CA SER A 84 -6.64 3.85 -10.56
C SER A 84 -7.19 2.73 -11.45
N GLN A 85 -6.79 2.74 -12.73
CA GLN A 85 -7.11 1.65 -13.67
C GLN A 85 -6.62 0.29 -13.15
N GLN A 86 -5.47 0.25 -12.46
CA GLN A 86 -4.89 -0.97 -11.91
C GLN A 86 -5.60 -1.44 -10.64
N ALA A 87 -6.06 -0.52 -9.77
CA ALA A 87 -6.82 -0.85 -8.58
C ALA A 87 -8.27 -1.26 -8.91
N THR A 88 -8.84 -0.79 -10.02
CA THR A 88 -10.24 -1.03 -10.39
C THR A 88 -10.65 -2.51 -10.33
N PRO A 89 -9.96 -3.47 -10.97
CA PRO A 89 -10.36 -4.87 -10.89
C PRO A 89 -10.26 -5.45 -9.47
N ILE A 90 -9.37 -4.91 -8.62
CA ILE A 90 -9.21 -5.34 -7.24
C ILE A 90 -10.41 -4.88 -6.41
N LEU A 91 -10.82 -3.61 -6.54
CA LEU A 91 -11.98 -3.08 -5.82
C LEU A 91 -13.29 -3.75 -6.24
N GLN A 92 -13.43 -4.10 -7.52
CA GLN A 92 -14.63 -4.74 -8.06
C GLN A 92 -14.76 -6.22 -7.66
N ASP A 93 -13.66 -6.90 -7.39
CA ASP A 93 -13.63 -8.30 -6.93
C ASP A 93 -12.52 -8.52 -5.90
N PHE A 94 -12.63 -7.85 -4.76
CA PHE A 94 -11.65 -7.96 -3.68
C PHE A 94 -11.50 -9.38 -3.13
N PRO A 95 -12.57 -10.17 -2.89
CA PRO A 95 -12.44 -11.56 -2.49
C PRO A 95 -11.68 -12.41 -3.53
N GLY A 96 -11.99 -12.25 -4.83
CA GLY A 96 -11.29 -12.96 -5.90
C GLY A 96 -9.80 -12.59 -5.99
N ARG A 97 -9.47 -11.32 -5.73
CA ARG A 97 -8.07 -10.89 -5.62
C ARG A 97 -7.35 -11.58 -4.47
N LEU A 98 -7.94 -11.65 -3.29
CA LEU A 98 -7.35 -12.35 -2.13
C LEU A 98 -7.21 -13.86 -2.36
N ASP A 99 -8.16 -14.50 -3.06
CA ASP A 99 -8.04 -15.91 -3.43
C ASP A 99 -6.86 -16.13 -4.38
N TYR A 100 -6.67 -15.27 -5.36
CA TYR A 100 -5.51 -15.31 -6.27
C TYR A 100 -4.19 -15.12 -5.53
N GLU A 101 -4.11 -14.12 -4.64
CA GLU A 101 -2.93 -13.88 -3.81
C GLU A 101 -2.60 -15.06 -2.90
N ARG A 102 -3.62 -15.64 -2.26
CA ARG A 102 -3.46 -16.82 -1.41
C ARG A 102 -2.85 -17.99 -2.17
N GLU A 103 -3.37 -18.32 -3.35
CA GLU A 103 -2.87 -19.44 -4.17
C GLU A 103 -1.43 -19.17 -4.61
N PHE A 104 -1.15 -17.98 -5.13
CA PHE A 104 0.17 -17.62 -5.62
C PHE A 104 1.20 -17.60 -4.48
N PHE A 105 0.92 -16.92 -3.37
CA PHE A 105 1.88 -16.77 -2.28
C PHE A 105 2.05 -18.02 -1.45
N HIS A 106 1.06 -18.90 -1.37
CA HIS A 106 1.26 -20.22 -0.76
C HIS A 106 2.39 -20.98 -1.46
N GLU A 107 2.30 -21.16 -2.77
CA GLU A 107 3.34 -21.84 -3.55
C GLU A 107 4.69 -21.08 -3.49
N PHE A 108 4.65 -19.77 -3.58
CA PHE A 108 5.84 -18.94 -3.55
C PHE A 108 6.57 -19.02 -2.19
N PHE A 109 5.86 -18.95 -1.07
CA PHE A 109 6.45 -19.03 0.27
C PHE A 109 7.00 -20.42 0.58
N VAL A 110 6.36 -21.49 0.10
CA VAL A 110 6.95 -22.83 0.18
C VAL A 110 8.28 -22.88 -0.57
N ARG A 111 8.36 -22.33 -1.79
CA ARG A 111 9.63 -22.22 -2.53
C ARG A 111 10.66 -21.32 -1.85
N CYS A 112 10.22 -20.38 -1.04
CA CYS A 112 11.09 -19.53 -0.21
C CYS A 112 11.64 -20.23 1.05
N GLY A 113 11.31 -21.53 1.27
CA GLY A 113 11.76 -22.33 2.43
C GLY A 113 10.75 -22.37 3.58
N MET A 114 9.54 -21.81 3.43
CA MET A 114 8.50 -21.87 4.45
C MET A 114 7.84 -23.26 4.47
N ALA A 115 7.60 -23.81 5.66
CA ALA A 115 6.86 -25.07 5.78
C ALA A 115 5.44 -24.91 5.19
N ASP A 116 4.97 -25.90 4.44
CA ASP A 116 3.67 -25.89 3.74
C ASP A 116 2.50 -25.49 4.64
N SER A 117 2.42 -26.05 5.86
CA SER A 117 1.37 -25.68 6.83
C SER A 117 1.46 -24.24 7.34
N THR A 118 2.67 -23.68 7.43
CA THR A 118 2.89 -22.31 7.83
C THR A 118 2.51 -21.37 6.68
N ALA A 119 2.95 -21.67 5.46
CA ALA A 119 2.58 -20.93 4.26
C ALA A 119 1.06 -20.83 4.11
N GLY A 120 0.34 -21.96 4.27
CA GLY A 120 -1.12 -21.97 4.26
C GLY A 120 -1.73 -21.07 5.33
N THR A 121 -1.23 -21.15 6.58
CA THR A 121 -1.72 -20.26 7.65
C THR A 121 -1.48 -18.78 7.33
N VAL A 122 -0.28 -18.41 6.90
CA VAL A 122 0.11 -17.03 6.62
C VAL A 122 -0.72 -16.44 5.48
N THR A 123 -0.96 -17.23 4.43
CA THR A 123 -1.71 -16.75 3.24
C THR A 123 -3.22 -16.79 3.41
N ASP A 124 -3.75 -17.55 4.39
CA ASP A 124 -5.18 -17.54 4.74
C ASP A 124 -5.56 -16.32 5.63
N LEU A 125 -4.61 -15.74 6.37
CA LEU A 125 -4.89 -14.64 7.29
C LEU A 125 -5.55 -13.40 6.63
N PRO A 126 -5.17 -12.94 5.43
CA PRO A 126 -5.83 -11.79 4.80
C PRO A 126 -7.33 -12.00 4.53
N GLN A 127 -7.80 -13.25 4.42
CA GLN A 127 -9.22 -13.56 4.21
C GLN A 127 -10.14 -13.08 5.36
N VAL A 128 -9.59 -12.93 6.58
CA VAL A 128 -10.37 -12.40 7.71
C VAL A 128 -10.74 -10.92 7.54
N PHE A 129 -10.09 -10.21 6.62
CA PHE A 129 -10.33 -8.80 6.37
C PHE A 129 -11.34 -8.51 5.25
N VAL A 130 -11.82 -9.54 4.53
CA VAL A 130 -12.80 -9.41 3.44
C VAL A 130 -14.06 -8.64 3.88
N HIS A 131 -14.54 -8.86 5.11
CA HIS A 131 -15.74 -8.20 5.62
C HIS A 131 -15.55 -6.68 5.87
N TYR A 132 -14.31 -6.19 5.96
CA TYR A 132 -14.01 -4.76 6.07
C TYR A 132 -13.91 -4.04 4.71
N ALA A 133 -13.97 -4.79 3.61
CA ALA A 133 -13.75 -4.28 2.27
C ALA A 133 -14.70 -4.94 1.27
N PRO A 134 -16.02 -4.64 1.34
CA PRO A 134 -16.96 -5.09 0.33
C PRO A 134 -16.53 -4.63 -1.06
N SER A 135 -16.66 -5.49 -2.06
CA SER A 135 -16.40 -5.11 -3.45
C SER A 135 -17.25 -3.90 -3.84
N VAL A 136 -16.66 -2.99 -4.59
CA VAL A 136 -17.31 -1.75 -5.02
C VAL A 136 -17.05 -1.48 -6.49
N GLU A 137 -18.08 -1.08 -7.23
CA GLU A 137 -17.94 -0.63 -8.61
C GLU A 137 -17.20 0.70 -8.68
N VAL A 138 -16.21 0.80 -9.56
CA VAL A 138 -15.47 2.03 -9.85
C VAL A 138 -16.14 2.74 -11.02
N ASP A 139 -16.65 3.96 -10.77
CA ASP A 139 -17.36 4.74 -11.78
C ASP A 139 -16.38 5.47 -12.73
N HIS A 140 -15.21 5.85 -12.22
CA HIS A 140 -14.17 6.54 -12.98
C HIS A 140 -12.78 5.95 -12.69
N ALA A 141 -12.28 5.17 -13.64
CA ALA A 141 -10.91 4.66 -13.59
C ALA A 141 -9.94 5.71 -14.16
N VAL A 142 -8.94 6.11 -13.37
CA VAL A 142 -7.96 7.15 -13.72
C VAL A 142 -6.55 6.57 -13.91
N ALA A 143 -5.71 7.30 -14.63
CA ALA A 143 -4.30 6.99 -14.86
C ALA A 143 -3.43 8.21 -14.63
N ALA A 144 -2.11 8.03 -14.59
CA ALA A 144 -1.14 9.12 -14.49
C ALA A 144 -1.38 10.19 -15.58
N GLY A 145 -1.41 11.45 -15.17
CA GLY A 145 -1.69 12.61 -16.01
C GLY A 145 -3.17 13.00 -16.10
N ASP A 146 -4.09 12.15 -15.64
CA ASP A 146 -5.50 12.52 -15.53
C ASP A 146 -5.70 13.56 -14.42
N THR A 147 -6.85 14.21 -14.43
CA THR A 147 -7.21 15.20 -13.41
C THR A 147 -8.58 14.93 -12.82
N VAL A 148 -8.70 15.18 -11.51
CA VAL A 148 -9.98 15.11 -10.78
C VAL A 148 -10.26 16.48 -10.15
N THR A 149 -11.51 16.94 -10.22
CA THR A 149 -11.92 18.20 -9.59
C THR A 149 -12.50 17.92 -8.20
N VAL A 150 -11.97 18.60 -7.19
CA VAL A 150 -12.41 18.50 -5.78
C VAL A 150 -12.57 19.91 -5.23
N ASP A 151 -13.79 20.27 -4.82
CA ASP A 151 -14.10 21.59 -4.20
C ASP A 151 -13.49 22.80 -4.92
N GLY A 152 -13.49 22.77 -6.27
CA GLY A 152 -12.93 23.83 -7.12
C GLY A 152 -11.40 23.76 -7.33
N PHE A 153 -10.71 22.80 -6.70
CA PHE A 153 -9.31 22.49 -6.98
C PHE A 153 -9.19 21.41 -8.07
N THR A 154 -8.15 21.51 -8.87
CA THR A 154 -7.77 20.44 -9.82
C THR A 154 -6.67 19.62 -9.19
N LEU A 155 -6.92 18.33 -9.00
CA LEU A 155 -5.94 17.36 -8.57
C LEU A 155 -5.38 16.64 -9.79
N THR A 156 -4.07 16.51 -9.88
CA THR A 156 -3.40 15.68 -10.89
C THR A 156 -3.09 14.32 -10.32
N VAL A 157 -3.37 13.28 -11.08
CA VAL A 157 -3.08 11.89 -10.72
C VAL A 157 -1.68 11.52 -11.21
N ASP A 158 -0.87 10.91 -10.36
CA ASP A 158 0.38 10.26 -10.73
C ASP A 158 0.43 8.84 -10.10
N ASP A 159 1.04 7.90 -10.83
CA ASP A 159 1.22 6.53 -10.34
C ASP A 159 2.29 6.48 -9.25
N LEU A 160 2.07 5.65 -8.24
CA LEU A 160 3.04 5.27 -7.23
C LEU A 160 3.31 3.76 -7.31
N VAL A 161 4.47 3.36 -6.85
CA VAL A 161 4.86 1.94 -6.74
C VAL A 161 5.49 1.72 -5.39
N GLY A 162 5.12 0.63 -4.71
CA GLY A 162 5.83 0.19 -3.50
C GLY A 162 4.93 -0.49 -2.48
N HIS A 163 3.89 0.17 -2.01
CA HIS A 163 3.07 -0.34 -0.93
C HIS A 163 1.92 -1.24 -1.43
N ALA A 164 1.25 -0.86 -2.51
CA ALA A 164 0.11 -1.62 -3.04
C ALA A 164 0.06 -1.63 -4.58
N THR A 165 -0.64 -2.63 -5.14
CA THR A 165 -0.92 -2.67 -6.58
C THR A 165 -1.86 -1.52 -6.95
N GLY A 166 -1.46 -0.73 -7.95
CA GLY A 166 -2.31 0.35 -8.46
C GLY A 166 -2.47 1.54 -7.53
N GLU A 167 -1.52 1.74 -6.62
CA GLU A 167 -1.50 2.96 -5.79
C GLU A 167 -1.21 4.20 -6.63
N ILE A 168 -1.87 5.30 -6.28
CA ILE A 168 -1.75 6.61 -6.93
C ILE A 168 -1.67 7.71 -5.89
N LEU A 169 -1.06 8.82 -6.29
CA LEU A 169 -1.17 10.08 -5.56
C LEU A 169 -2.12 11.06 -6.27
N PHE A 170 -2.66 11.99 -5.49
CA PHE A 170 -3.40 13.13 -6.00
C PHE A 170 -2.66 14.43 -5.61
N SER A 171 -2.01 15.07 -6.57
CA SER A 171 -1.24 16.28 -6.35
C SER A 171 -2.04 17.55 -6.65
N PHE A 172 -1.82 18.61 -5.87
CA PHE A 172 -2.51 19.88 -6.00
C PHE A 172 -1.65 21.04 -5.45
N GLU A 173 -2.02 22.26 -5.82
CA GLU A 173 -1.42 23.48 -5.27
C GLU A 173 -2.44 24.22 -4.39
N ALA A 174 -2.04 24.54 -3.16
CA ALA A 174 -2.85 25.34 -2.24
C ALA A 174 -1.95 26.19 -1.35
N ASP A 175 -2.37 27.43 -1.09
CA ASP A 175 -1.64 28.40 -0.26
C ASP A 175 -0.15 28.61 -0.70
N GLY A 176 0.14 28.46 -2.00
CA GLY A 176 1.48 28.57 -2.58
C GLY A 176 2.39 27.38 -2.28
N ARG A 177 1.84 26.25 -1.83
CA ARG A 177 2.53 24.99 -1.56
C ARG A 177 2.05 23.91 -2.52
N ARG A 178 2.98 23.11 -3.02
CA ARG A 178 2.68 21.90 -3.77
C ARG A 178 2.50 20.73 -2.81
N GLN A 179 1.33 20.15 -2.78
CA GLN A 179 0.93 19.11 -1.83
C GLN A 179 0.44 17.85 -2.56
N ALA A 180 0.46 16.70 -1.90
CA ALA A 180 -0.15 15.49 -2.43
C ALA A 180 -0.77 14.63 -1.33
N LEU A 181 -1.90 13.97 -1.66
CA LEU A 181 -2.43 12.81 -0.96
C LEU A 181 -1.66 11.60 -1.49
N VAL A 182 -0.88 10.93 -0.65
CA VAL A 182 0.06 9.88 -1.07
C VAL A 182 -0.30 8.49 -0.54
N GLY A 183 -1.49 8.36 0.06
CA GLY A 183 -1.88 7.10 0.73
C GLY A 183 -0.80 6.63 1.69
N ASP A 184 -0.42 5.37 1.56
CA ASP A 184 0.57 4.72 2.42
C ASP A 184 1.96 4.61 1.78
N ASN A 185 2.19 5.23 0.62
CA ASN A 185 3.52 5.20 -0.01
C ASN A 185 4.60 5.88 0.83
N VAL A 186 4.24 6.95 1.57
CA VAL A 186 5.13 7.65 2.51
C VAL A 186 4.38 7.93 3.80
N LEU A 187 4.87 7.44 4.94
CA LEU A 187 4.34 7.70 6.28
C LEU A 187 5.35 8.46 7.13
N ALA A 188 4.86 9.21 8.13
CA ALA A 188 5.68 10.19 8.85
C ALA A 188 6.80 9.56 9.70
N ASP A 189 6.52 8.46 10.39
CA ASP A 189 7.36 7.90 11.45
C ASP A 189 7.66 6.40 11.32
N ILE A 190 7.11 5.74 10.30
CA ILE A 190 7.40 4.35 9.95
C ILE A 190 7.67 4.24 8.44
N SER A 191 8.58 3.35 8.04
CA SER A 191 8.75 2.99 6.64
C SER A 191 7.64 2.03 6.23
N PRO A 192 6.85 2.36 5.18
CA PRO A 192 5.82 1.46 4.70
C PRO A 192 6.39 0.13 4.23
N ASN A 193 5.67 -0.97 4.50
CA ASN A 193 6.09 -2.28 4.03
C ASN A 193 5.97 -2.36 2.49
N PRO A 194 7.01 -2.84 1.79
CA PRO A 194 6.96 -3.08 0.35
C PRO A 194 6.27 -4.39 0.06
N PHE A 195 4.94 -4.45 0.26
CA PHE A 195 4.20 -5.69 0.13
C PHE A 195 4.48 -6.41 -1.18
N LEU A 196 4.73 -7.72 -1.07
CA LEU A 196 4.83 -8.57 -2.25
C LEU A 196 3.52 -8.55 -3.03
N GLN A 197 3.65 -8.45 -4.34
CA GLN A 197 2.51 -8.46 -5.26
C GLN A 197 2.65 -9.67 -6.19
N PRO A 198 1.55 -10.39 -6.48
CA PRO A 198 1.58 -11.45 -7.48
C PRO A 198 1.74 -10.83 -8.88
N PRO A 199 2.09 -11.63 -9.90
CA PRO A 199 2.04 -11.15 -11.29
C PRO A 199 0.60 -10.73 -11.67
N ASP A 200 0.49 -9.79 -12.60
CA ASP A 200 -0.81 -9.33 -13.12
C ASP A 200 -1.58 -10.46 -13.83
N GLU A 201 -0.86 -11.39 -14.45
CA GLU A 201 -1.42 -12.56 -15.13
C GLU A 201 -0.87 -13.85 -14.50
N ALA A 202 -1.73 -14.85 -14.35
CA ALA A 202 -1.34 -16.15 -13.84
C ALA A 202 -0.21 -16.77 -14.70
N GLY A 203 0.86 -17.20 -14.01
CA GLY A 203 2.05 -17.76 -14.66
C GLY A 203 3.06 -16.70 -15.15
N GLY A 204 2.81 -15.41 -14.93
CA GLY A 204 3.78 -14.34 -15.15
C GLY A 204 4.89 -14.32 -14.09
N GLU A 205 5.88 -13.46 -14.30
CA GLU A 205 6.91 -13.18 -13.29
C GLU A 205 6.38 -12.22 -12.24
N ARG A 206 6.68 -12.50 -10.96
CA ARG A 206 6.37 -11.59 -9.86
C ARG A 206 7.13 -10.26 -10.02
N PRO A 207 6.47 -9.11 -9.85
CA PRO A 207 7.16 -7.83 -9.85
C PRO A 207 8.15 -7.73 -8.67
N ARG A 208 9.28 -7.08 -8.91
CA ARG A 208 10.29 -6.78 -7.88
C ARG A 208 9.93 -5.46 -7.22
N ILE A 209 9.21 -5.53 -6.11
CA ILE A 209 8.57 -4.34 -5.52
C ILE A 209 9.59 -3.38 -4.92
N LEU A 210 10.46 -3.83 -4.02
CA LEU A 210 11.36 -2.90 -3.30
C LEU A 210 12.33 -2.13 -4.22
N PRO A 211 12.95 -2.73 -5.26
CA PRO A 211 13.71 -1.95 -6.24
C PRO A 211 12.87 -0.86 -6.92
N ALA A 212 11.66 -1.21 -7.39
CA ALA A 212 10.75 -0.27 -8.03
C ALA A 212 10.24 0.80 -7.05
N TYR A 213 10.03 0.45 -5.79
CA TYR A 213 9.66 1.39 -4.73
C TYR A 213 10.77 2.41 -4.48
N ASN A 214 12.01 1.97 -4.38
CA ASN A 214 13.15 2.89 -4.23
C ASN A 214 13.25 3.88 -5.39
N ASP A 215 13.04 3.43 -6.62
CA ASP A 215 13.01 4.29 -7.82
C ASP A 215 11.82 5.26 -7.79
N SER A 216 10.64 4.80 -7.36
CA SER A 216 9.43 5.63 -7.17
C SER A 216 9.65 6.71 -6.11
N LEU A 217 10.21 6.34 -4.96
CA LEU A 217 10.56 7.29 -3.89
C LEU A 217 11.58 8.33 -4.36
N ALA A 218 12.64 7.93 -5.08
CA ALA A 218 13.61 8.86 -5.64
C ALA A 218 12.97 9.86 -6.61
N THR A 219 12.06 9.40 -7.47
CA THR A 219 11.28 10.24 -8.39
C THR A 219 10.37 11.22 -7.61
N LEU A 220 9.67 10.72 -6.60
CA LEU A 220 8.78 11.52 -5.74
C LEU A 220 9.56 12.61 -4.96
N ARG A 221 10.77 12.28 -4.49
CA ARG A 221 11.68 13.24 -3.86
C ARG A 221 12.06 14.39 -4.79
N GLU A 222 12.37 14.07 -6.06
CA GLU A 222 12.75 15.08 -7.06
C GLU A 222 11.57 15.95 -7.51
N ALA A 223 10.34 15.48 -7.35
CA ALA A 223 9.12 16.20 -7.70
C ALA A 223 8.92 17.49 -6.88
N GLY A 224 9.60 17.65 -5.73
CA GLY A 224 9.66 18.90 -4.97
C GLY A 224 8.35 19.29 -4.29
N PHE A 225 7.68 18.33 -3.66
CA PHE A 225 6.51 18.59 -2.83
C PHE A 225 6.88 19.27 -1.51
N ASP A 226 6.01 20.14 -1.05
CA ASP A 226 6.15 20.88 0.22
C ASP A 226 5.44 20.15 1.38
N ARG A 227 4.51 19.24 1.07
CA ARG A 227 3.73 18.52 2.08
C ARG A 227 3.09 17.26 1.50
N PHE A 228 3.09 16.16 2.31
CA PHE A 228 2.27 15.00 2.04
C PHE A 228 1.14 14.86 3.06
N LEU A 229 -0.05 14.56 2.55
CA LEU A 229 -1.21 14.08 3.29
C LEU A 229 -1.18 12.54 3.20
N THR A 230 -0.92 11.89 4.31
CA THR A 230 -0.60 10.45 4.40
C THR A 230 -1.82 9.64 4.80
N GLY A 231 -1.89 8.38 4.39
CA GLY A 231 -3.00 7.49 4.74
C GLY A 231 -3.09 7.17 6.23
N HIS A 232 -1.96 7.13 6.92
CA HIS A 232 -1.89 6.96 8.37
C HIS A 232 -0.95 8.00 8.99
N ARG A 233 -0.99 8.12 10.34
CA ARG A 233 -0.12 8.99 11.13
C ARG A 233 -0.34 10.49 10.83
N GLU A 234 0.64 11.32 11.19
CA GLU A 234 0.59 12.74 10.91
C GLU A 234 1.02 13.04 9.46
N PRO A 235 0.56 14.14 8.86
CA PRO A 235 1.07 14.61 7.58
C PRO A 235 2.58 14.88 7.62
N VAL A 236 3.25 14.69 6.49
CA VAL A 236 4.70 14.93 6.35
C VAL A 236 4.93 16.36 5.85
N GLU A 237 5.54 17.21 6.69
CA GLU A 237 5.81 18.61 6.37
C GLU A 237 7.15 18.82 5.62
N THR A 238 8.04 17.82 5.64
CA THR A 238 9.33 17.82 4.94
C THR A 238 9.48 16.55 4.09
N PRO A 239 8.75 16.43 2.96
CA PRO A 239 8.71 15.21 2.15
C PRO A 239 10.08 14.68 1.74
N ALA A 240 10.97 15.57 1.24
CA ALA A 240 12.29 15.14 0.78
C ALA A 240 13.14 14.52 1.90
N GLU A 241 13.13 15.11 3.11
CA GLU A 241 13.86 14.58 4.26
C GLU A 241 13.30 13.22 4.71
N ARG A 242 11.95 13.09 4.68
CA ARG A 242 11.32 11.81 5.05
C ARG A 242 11.62 10.71 4.04
N ILE A 243 11.57 11.02 2.74
CA ILE A 243 11.94 10.06 1.70
C ILE A 243 13.41 9.64 1.83
N ASP A 244 14.32 10.60 2.06
CA ASP A 244 15.74 10.28 2.29
C ASP A 244 15.90 9.31 3.47
N ALA A 245 15.18 9.52 4.57
CA ALA A 245 15.23 8.61 5.72
C ALA A 245 14.72 7.19 5.38
N ILE A 246 13.64 7.05 4.58
CA ILE A 246 13.14 5.74 4.14
C ILE A 246 14.18 5.04 3.25
N LEU A 247 14.75 5.76 2.28
CA LEU A 247 15.76 5.20 1.39
C LEU A 247 17.03 4.77 2.15
N ASP A 248 17.44 5.54 3.16
CA ASP A 248 18.57 5.18 4.03
C ASP A 248 18.27 3.91 4.84
N GLU A 249 17.07 3.79 5.43
CA GLU A 249 16.62 2.58 6.12
C GLU A 249 16.61 1.35 5.21
N HIS A 250 16.14 1.49 3.95
CA HIS A 250 16.17 0.42 2.94
C HIS A 250 17.62 0.04 2.59
N ALA A 251 18.50 1.02 2.40
CA ALA A 251 19.91 0.77 2.08
C ALA A 251 20.61 0.02 3.23
N GLU A 252 20.44 0.48 4.48
CA GLU A 252 21.03 -0.18 5.65
C GLU A 252 20.55 -1.62 5.82
N ARG A 253 19.23 -1.87 5.61
CA ARG A 253 18.69 -3.22 5.68
C ARG A 253 19.18 -4.10 4.54
N THR A 254 19.33 -3.55 3.32
CA THR A 254 19.92 -4.26 2.18
C THR A 254 21.36 -4.70 2.46
N GLU A 255 22.19 -3.85 3.09
CA GLU A 255 23.57 -4.25 3.48
C GLU A 255 23.57 -5.37 4.53
N ARG A 256 22.64 -5.34 5.49
CA ARG A 256 22.48 -6.45 6.45
C ARG A 256 22.10 -7.76 5.73
N VAL A 257 21.21 -7.72 4.75
CA VAL A 257 20.84 -8.90 3.94
C VAL A 257 22.03 -9.38 3.08
N ALA A 258 22.86 -8.47 2.53
CA ALA A 258 24.06 -8.83 1.79
C ALA A 258 25.07 -9.63 2.62
N ASP A 259 25.15 -9.36 3.93
CA ASP A 259 26.00 -10.13 4.84
C ASP A 259 25.41 -11.53 5.12
N LEU A 260 24.10 -11.68 5.13
CA LEU A 260 23.42 -12.96 5.38
C LEU A 260 23.58 -13.95 4.21
N VAL A 261 23.65 -13.46 2.96
CA VAL A 261 23.78 -14.30 1.76
C VAL A 261 25.23 -14.64 1.40
N ALA A 262 26.16 -14.52 2.35
CA ALA A 262 27.55 -14.99 2.17
C ALA A 262 27.63 -16.50 1.89
N GLU A 263 26.70 -17.28 2.45
CA GLU A 263 26.46 -18.68 2.12
C GLU A 263 25.04 -18.79 1.51
N PRO A 264 24.75 -19.85 0.72
CA PRO A 264 23.40 -20.06 0.16
C PRO A 264 22.32 -20.03 1.25
N THR A 265 21.37 -19.13 1.14
CA THR A 265 20.38 -18.80 2.18
C THR A 265 19.00 -18.69 1.56
N THR A 266 17.95 -19.22 2.20
CA THR A 266 16.58 -19.07 1.76
C THR A 266 15.99 -17.72 2.19
N PRO A 267 14.94 -17.21 1.52
CA PRO A 267 14.23 -16.00 2.00
C PRO A 267 13.67 -16.13 3.41
N VAL A 268 13.24 -17.31 3.83
CA VAL A 268 12.77 -17.55 5.21
C VAL A 268 13.92 -17.39 6.20
N ASP A 269 15.11 -17.94 5.92
CA ASP A 269 16.29 -17.76 6.78
C ASP A 269 16.67 -16.28 6.91
N VAL A 270 16.53 -15.52 5.82
CA VAL A 270 16.75 -14.06 5.84
C VAL A 270 15.70 -13.35 6.72
N MET A 271 14.42 -13.69 6.57
CA MET A 271 13.36 -13.14 7.41
C MET A 271 13.62 -13.41 8.90
N GLU A 272 13.94 -14.65 9.26
CA GLU A 272 14.23 -15.04 10.64
C GLU A 272 15.49 -14.33 11.20
N ALA A 273 16.52 -14.16 10.37
CA ALA A 273 17.73 -13.44 10.77
C ALA A 273 17.51 -11.94 10.96
N LEU A 274 16.57 -11.33 10.21
CA LEU A 274 16.24 -9.91 10.33
C LEU A 274 15.33 -9.61 11.53
N PHE A 275 14.33 -10.46 11.78
CA PHE A 275 13.21 -10.14 12.67
C PHE A 275 13.03 -11.15 13.81
N GLY A 276 13.73 -12.28 13.81
CA GLY A 276 13.55 -13.36 14.77
C GLY A 276 12.31 -14.20 14.47
N ASP A 277 11.76 -14.85 15.51
CA ASP A 277 10.57 -15.68 15.41
C ASP A 277 9.30 -14.80 15.39
N LEU A 278 8.82 -14.49 14.17
CA LEU A 278 7.62 -13.69 13.97
C LEU A 278 6.35 -14.53 14.15
N PRO A 279 5.30 -13.98 14.79
CA PRO A 279 3.98 -14.60 14.78
C PRO A 279 3.44 -14.69 13.35
N ALA A 280 2.57 -15.66 13.07
CA ALA A 280 2.02 -15.86 11.73
C ALA A 280 1.39 -14.59 11.12
N THR A 281 0.81 -13.73 11.95
CA THR A 281 0.22 -12.43 11.54
C THR A 281 1.21 -11.41 11.00
N GLU A 282 2.52 -11.60 11.25
CA GLU A 282 3.58 -10.69 10.82
C GLU A 282 4.51 -11.31 9.77
N GLN A 283 4.41 -12.63 9.56
CA GLN A 283 5.31 -13.35 8.63
C GLN A 283 5.13 -12.91 7.18
N TYR A 284 3.91 -12.55 6.74
CA TYR A 284 3.72 -12.04 5.37
C TYR A 284 4.51 -10.74 5.15
N MET A 285 4.44 -9.81 6.10
CA MET A 285 5.20 -8.56 6.05
C MET A 285 6.71 -8.82 6.15
N GLY A 286 7.12 -9.72 7.03
CA GLY A 286 8.52 -10.14 7.16
C GLY A 286 9.08 -10.77 5.88
N MET A 287 8.29 -11.61 5.20
CA MET A 287 8.66 -12.19 3.90
C MET A 287 8.76 -11.11 2.82
N SER A 288 7.85 -10.12 2.82
CA SER A 288 7.90 -9.00 1.87
C SER A 288 9.19 -8.22 2.01
N GLU A 289 9.62 -7.93 3.23
CA GLU A 289 10.91 -7.30 3.51
C GLU A 289 12.10 -8.15 3.06
N ALA A 290 12.14 -9.43 3.48
CA ALA A 290 13.25 -10.33 3.16
C ALA A 290 13.42 -10.49 1.64
N VAL A 291 12.34 -10.82 0.94
CA VAL A 291 12.34 -10.99 -0.52
C VAL A 291 12.64 -9.67 -1.22
N GLY A 292 12.08 -8.54 -0.74
CA GLY A 292 12.33 -7.23 -1.31
C GLY A 292 13.82 -6.86 -1.31
N HIS A 293 14.52 -7.06 -0.19
CA HIS A 293 15.95 -6.77 -0.11
C HIS A 293 16.82 -7.77 -0.92
N LEU A 294 16.40 -9.02 -1.02
CA LEU A 294 17.02 -10.00 -1.92
C LEU A 294 16.83 -9.60 -3.39
N ASP A 295 15.66 -9.08 -3.77
CA ASP A 295 15.41 -8.54 -5.11
C ASP A 295 16.32 -7.33 -5.44
N VAL A 296 16.58 -6.44 -4.45
CA VAL A 296 17.53 -5.32 -4.62
C VAL A 296 18.94 -5.84 -4.88
N LEU A 297 19.40 -6.84 -4.12
CA LEU A 297 20.73 -7.42 -4.31
C LEU A 297 20.87 -8.15 -5.65
N ASP A 298 19.85 -8.90 -6.07
CA ASP A 298 19.85 -9.60 -7.36
C ASP A 298 19.82 -8.60 -8.53
N ALA A 299 18.98 -7.56 -8.46
CA ALA A 299 18.93 -6.51 -9.47
C ALA A 299 20.27 -5.75 -9.60
N ALA A 300 20.99 -5.57 -8.49
CA ALA A 300 22.31 -4.97 -8.46
C ALA A 300 23.45 -5.95 -8.86
N GLY A 301 23.17 -7.22 -9.14
CA GLY A 301 24.15 -8.26 -9.44
C GLY A 301 25.05 -8.63 -8.24
N ARG A 302 24.64 -8.29 -7.01
CA ARG A 302 25.36 -8.58 -5.76
C ARG A 302 24.99 -9.92 -5.14
N ALA A 303 23.81 -10.44 -5.47
CA ALA A 303 23.39 -11.79 -5.18
C ALA A 303 22.84 -12.44 -6.45
N ARG A 304 22.71 -13.74 -6.44
CA ARG A 304 22.00 -14.49 -7.48
C ARG A 304 21.09 -15.51 -6.85
N VAL A 305 19.92 -15.67 -7.43
CA VAL A 305 18.93 -16.69 -7.04
C VAL A 305 19.23 -17.99 -7.78
N ARG A 306 19.07 -19.12 -7.08
CA ARG A 306 19.03 -20.47 -7.64
C ARG A 306 17.85 -21.22 -7.07
N GLU A 307 17.35 -22.20 -7.80
CA GLU A 307 16.37 -23.15 -7.30
C GLU A 307 17.09 -24.50 -7.08
N VAL A 308 17.06 -24.97 -5.85
CA VAL A 308 17.68 -26.22 -5.43
C VAL A 308 16.64 -27.08 -4.73
N ASP A 309 16.36 -28.27 -5.26
CA ASP A 309 15.34 -29.19 -4.72
C ASP A 309 13.94 -28.55 -4.54
N GLY A 310 13.58 -27.54 -5.36
CA GLY A 310 12.32 -26.81 -5.32
C GLY A 310 12.30 -25.58 -4.41
N GLU A 311 13.41 -25.30 -3.72
CA GLU A 311 13.57 -24.11 -2.87
C GLU A 311 14.43 -23.04 -3.53
N LEU A 312 14.07 -21.77 -3.35
CA LEU A 312 14.84 -20.62 -3.78
C LEU A 312 15.96 -20.34 -2.77
N THR A 313 17.18 -20.30 -3.25
CA THR A 313 18.36 -19.92 -2.46
C THR A 313 19.06 -18.74 -3.12
N TYR A 314 19.54 -17.83 -2.30
CA TYR A 314 20.32 -16.67 -2.73
C TYR A 314 21.75 -16.85 -2.23
N GLU A 315 22.71 -16.55 -3.09
CA GLU A 315 24.13 -16.53 -2.72
C GLU A 315 24.80 -15.27 -3.25
N ARG A 316 25.79 -14.76 -2.53
CA ARG A 316 26.56 -13.58 -2.91
C ARG A 316 27.32 -13.83 -4.22
N VAL A 317 27.37 -12.82 -5.06
CA VAL A 317 28.22 -12.79 -6.25
C VAL A 317 29.51 -12.04 -5.87
N ASP A 318 30.68 -12.71 -6.05
CA ASP A 318 32.04 -12.12 -5.80
C ASP A 318 32.41 -11.06 -6.84
#